data_31a35a82838e56007297c1800042b79e
#
_entry.id   31a35a82838e56007297c1800042b79e
#
_cell.length_a   1.000
_cell.length_b   1.000
_cell.length_c   1.000
_cell.angle_alpha   90.00
_cell.angle_beta   90.00
_cell.angle_gamma   90.00
#
_symmetry.space_group_name_H-M   'P 1'
#
loop_
_entity.id
_entity.type
_entity.pdbx_description
1 polymer ?
#
loop_
_entity_poly.entity_id
_entity_poly.type
_entity_poly.pdbx_seq_one_letter_code
_entity_poly.pdbx_strand_id
1 'polypeptide(L)'
;QKSFINQIEEHNNLVVLRSLSKIGLAALRVGFGVADPLVISEIDKVRLPYNSNTVSQAFAEHLITNFEMVQNQIDSILDERHRLLGELQKIESVIAFPSDSNFILFKTKQPAGSIFAFLAKNGILVRNLSSHPKLNNCLRVTVGTKSENDRFLSKLKDFKS
;
A
#
# COMPACT_ATOMS: atom_id res chain seq x y z
N GLN A 1 -13.21 1.64 8.12
CA GLN A 1 -13.11 1.51 6.67
C GLN A 1 -14.43 0.94 6.13
N LYS A 2 -15.07 1.60 5.16
CA LYS A 2 -16.29 1.07 4.52
C LYS A 2 -15.89 -0.07 3.57
N SER A 3 -16.44 -1.26 3.78
CA SER A 3 -16.25 -2.42 2.91
C SER A 3 -17.56 -2.77 2.22
N PHE A 4 -17.52 -3.13 0.96
CA PHE A 4 -18.66 -3.65 0.22
C PHE A 4 -18.97 -5.13 0.52
N ILE A 5 -18.19 -5.79 1.39
CA ILE A 5 -18.34 -7.22 1.68
C ILE A 5 -19.72 -7.57 2.23
N ASN A 6 -20.32 -6.67 3.02
CA ASN A 6 -21.65 -6.86 3.60
C ASN A 6 -22.79 -6.67 2.58
N GLN A 7 -22.47 -6.24 1.35
CA GLN A 7 -23.46 -6.04 0.28
C GLN A 7 -23.48 -7.20 -0.71
N ILE A 8 -22.62 -8.22 -0.53
CA ILE A 8 -22.56 -9.38 -1.43
C ILE A 8 -23.87 -10.15 -1.48
N GLU A 9 -24.54 -10.26 -0.32
CA GLU A 9 -25.86 -10.96 -0.23
C GLU A 9 -26.98 -10.20 -0.97
N GLU A 10 -26.82 -8.89 -1.15
CA GLU A 10 -27.81 -8.02 -1.84
C GLU A 10 -27.53 -7.92 -3.36
N HIS A 11 -26.31 -8.28 -3.79
CA HIS A 11 -25.83 -8.05 -5.16
C HIS A 11 -25.09 -9.27 -5.70
N ASN A 12 -25.79 -10.16 -6.37
CA ASN A 12 -25.25 -11.42 -6.90
C ASN A 12 -24.11 -11.24 -7.92
N ASN A 13 -23.96 -10.06 -8.50
CA ASN A 13 -22.89 -9.72 -9.45
C ASN A 13 -21.72 -8.95 -8.79
N LEU A 14 -21.70 -8.80 -7.46
CA LEU A 14 -20.65 -8.12 -6.75
C LEU A 14 -19.51 -9.09 -6.42
N VAL A 15 -18.29 -8.74 -6.81
CA VAL A 15 -17.06 -9.44 -6.41
C VAL A 15 -16.18 -8.47 -5.64
N VAL A 16 -15.88 -8.78 -4.39
CA VAL A 16 -14.99 -7.98 -3.53
C VAL A 16 -13.62 -8.63 -3.48
N LEU A 17 -12.60 -7.93 -3.97
CA LEU A 17 -11.22 -8.39 -3.93
C LEU A 17 -10.52 -7.88 -2.67
N ARG A 18 -9.77 -8.76 -2.02
CA ARG A 18 -8.92 -8.47 -0.86
C ARG A 18 -7.48 -8.90 -1.14
N SER A 19 -6.53 -8.18 -0.58
CA SER A 19 -5.11 -8.48 -0.76
C SER A 19 -4.37 -8.35 0.57
N LEU A 20 -3.54 -9.33 0.89
CA LEU A 20 -2.64 -9.28 2.04
C LEU A 20 -1.46 -8.31 1.82
N SER A 21 -1.23 -7.88 0.58
CA SER A 21 -0.12 -6.97 0.23
C SER A 21 -0.18 -5.60 0.93
N LYS A 22 -1.39 -5.15 1.33
CA LYS A 22 -1.57 -3.81 1.93
C LYS A 22 -1.50 -3.79 3.44
N ILE A 23 -1.35 -4.95 4.05
CA ILE A 23 -1.16 -5.11 5.50
C ILE A 23 0.26 -5.60 5.85
N GLY A 24 1.25 -5.33 4.96
CA GLY A 24 2.64 -5.70 5.18
C GLY A 24 3.05 -7.06 4.61
N LEU A 25 2.14 -7.84 4.04
CA LEU A 25 2.36 -9.22 3.60
C LEU A 25 2.47 -9.34 2.06
N ALA A 26 3.05 -8.35 1.40
CA ALA A 26 3.13 -8.29 -0.05
C ALA A 26 3.96 -9.43 -0.68
N ALA A 27 4.96 -9.95 0.06
CA ALA A 27 5.83 -11.04 -0.38
C ALA A 27 5.09 -12.37 -0.58
N LEU A 28 3.97 -12.59 0.11
CA LEU A 28 3.19 -13.82 0.00
C LEU A 28 2.50 -13.97 -1.36
N ARG A 29 2.25 -12.87 -2.07
CA ARG A 29 1.53 -12.87 -3.35
C ARG A 29 0.13 -13.48 -3.27
N VAL A 30 -0.52 -13.39 -2.10
CA VAL A 30 -1.85 -13.93 -1.84
C VAL A 30 -2.87 -12.80 -1.79
N GLY A 31 -3.98 -13.03 -2.47
CA GLY A 31 -5.21 -12.27 -2.38
C GLY A 31 -6.39 -13.23 -2.49
N PHE A 32 -7.57 -12.77 -2.16
CA PHE A 32 -8.80 -13.57 -2.26
C PHE A 32 -9.97 -12.71 -2.75
N GLY A 33 -10.90 -13.38 -3.43
CA GLY A 33 -12.16 -12.80 -3.85
C GLY A 33 -13.30 -13.36 -3.00
N VAL A 34 -14.26 -12.51 -2.69
CA VAL A 34 -15.51 -12.90 -2.02
C VAL A 34 -16.66 -12.47 -2.92
N ALA A 35 -17.53 -13.41 -3.28
CA ALA A 35 -18.67 -13.19 -4.14
C ALA A 35 -19.75 -14.26 -3.90
N ASP A 36 -20.87 -14.16 -4.63
CA ASP A 36 -21.86 -15.23 -4.69
C ASP A 36 -21.21 -16.57 -5.11
N PRO A 37 -21.59 -17.72 -4.52
CA PRO A 37 -21.02 -19.03 -4.83
C PRO A 37 -21.08 -19.41 -6.31
N LEU A 38 -22.11 -19.00 -7.03
CA LEU A 38 -22.23 -19.26 -8.46
C LEU A 38 -21.15 -18.51 -9.25
N VAL A 39 -20.88 -17.26 -8.90
CA VAL A 39 -19.80 -16.46 -9.51
C VAL A 39 -18.43 -17.06 -9.21
N ILE A 40 -18.18 -17.49 -7.99
CA ILE A 40 -16.92 -18.16 -7.60
C ILE A 40 -16.75 -19.45 -8.40
N SER A 41 -17.82 -20.25 -8.55
CA SER A 41 -17.79 -21.49 -9.36
C SER A 41 -17.39 -21.24 -10.83
N GLU A 42 -17.89 -20.17 -11.44
CA GLU A 42 -17.50 -19.80 -12.81
C GLU A 42 -16.05 -19.31 -12.90
N ILE A 43 -15.59 -18.54 -11.91
CA ILE A 43 -14.19 -18.09 -11.84
C ILE A 43 -13.24 -19.29 -11.69
N ASP A 44 -13.59 -20.28 -10.88
CA ASP A 44 -12.77 -21.47 -10.67
C ASP A 44 -12.58 -22.32 -11.95
N LYS A 45 -13.53 -22.30 -12.89
CA LYS A 45 -13.39 -23.00 -14.17
C LYS A 45 -12.28 -22.43 -15.06
N VAL A 46 -11.98 -21.13 -14.92
CA VAL A 46 -11.00 -20.42 -15.76
C VAL A 46 -9.72 -20.04 -14.98
N ARG A 47 -9.71 -20.22 -13.69
CA ARG A 47 -8.56 -19.95 -12.85
C ARG A 47 -7.40 -20.87 -13.24
N LEU A 48 -6.22 -20.27 -13.42
CA LEU A 48 -5.02 -21.06 -13.69
C LEU A 48 -4.70 -21.99 -12.50
N PRO A 49 -4.48 -23.28 -12.74
CA PRO A 49 -3.95 -24.18 -11.73
C PRO A 49 -2.59 -23.62 -11.24
N TYR A 50 -2.30 -23.80 -9.96
CA TYR A 50 -1.06 -23.34 -9.34
C TYR A 50 -0.83 -21.83 -9.38
N ASN A 51 -1.87 -21.01 -9.48
CA ASN A 51 -1.79 -19.54 -9.46
C ASN A 51 -1.23 -18.98 -8.14
N SER A 52 -1.20 -19.77 -7.09
CA SER A 52 -0.57 -19.45 -5.81
C SER A 52 0.17 -20.69 -5.29
N ASN A 53 1.38 -20.51 -4.75
CA ASN A 53 2.14 -21.64 -4.21
C ASN A 53 1.62 -22.06 -2.83
N THR A 54 1.75 -23.34 -2.50
CA THR A 54 1.24 -23.94 -1.26
C THR A 54 1.84 -23.33 0.00
N VAL A 55 3.13 -22.96 -0.02
CA VAL A 55 3.79 -22.36 1.15
C VAL A 55 3.18 -21.00 1.47
N SER A 56 2.96 -20.15 0.46
CA SER A 56 2.31 -18.85 0.66
C SER A 56 0.87 -19.01 1.16
N GLN A 57 0.14 -20.01 0.67
CA GLN A 57 -1.23 -20.29 1.13
C GLN A 57 -1.23 -20.72 2.61
N ALA A 58 -0.42 -21.71 2.98
CA ALA A 58 -0.32 -22.22 4.35
C ALA A 58 0.12 -21.11 5.34
N PHE A 59 1.07 -20.28 4.92
CA PHE A 59 1.51 -19.15 5.74
C PHE A 59 0.43 -18.07 5.87
N ALA A 60 -0.29 -17.77 4.79
CA ALA A 60 -1.43 -16.84 4.83
C ALA A 60 -2.55 -17.35 5.74
N GLU A 61 -2.88 -18.64 5.68
CA GLU A 61 -3.86 -19.29 6.56
C GLU A 61 -3.42 -19.17 8.02
N HIS A 62 -2.17 -19.49 8.32
CA HIS A 62 -1.62 -19.37 9.69
C HIS A 62 -1.75 -17.93 10.22
N LEU A 63 -1.43 -16.92 9.42
CA LEU A 63 -1.54 -15.52 9.81
C LEU A 63 -2.98 -15.06 10.00
N ILE A 64 -3.91 -15.55 9.18
CA ILE A 64 -5.33 -15.21 9.30
C ILE A 64 -5.92 -15.88 10.56
N THR A 65 -5.52 -17.10 10.85
CA THR A 65 -5.95 -17.82 12.05
C THR A 65 -5.41 -17.18 13.34
N ASN A 66 -4.20 -16.60 13.28
CA ASN A 66 -3.57 -15.87 14.39
C ASN A 66 -3.60 -14.35 14.14
N PHE A 67 -4.77 -13.81 13.82
CA PHE A 67 -4.94 -12.46 13.30
C PHE A 67 -4.48 -11.35 14.25
N GLU A 68 -4.43 -11.59 15.54
CA GLU A 68 -3.96 -10.61 16.54
C GLU A 68 -2.54 -10.09 16.22
N MET A 69 -1.63 -10.97 15.80
CA MET A 69 -0.28 -10.57 15.40
C MET A 69 -0.29 -9.62 14.18
N VAL A 70 -1.19 -9.91 13.24
CA VAL A 70 -1.36 -9.09 12.02
C VAL A 70 -2.03 -7.76 12.37
N GLN A 71 -2.99 -7.76 13.31
CA GLN A 71 -3.69 -6.55 13.73
C GLN A 71 -2.75 -5.53 14.35
N ASN A 72 -1.86 -5.95 15.25
CA ASN A 72 -0.86 -5.06 15.85
C ASN A 72 0.05 -4.40 14.79
N GLN A 73 0.41 -5.14 13.75
CA GLN A 73 1.17 -4.59 12.61
C GLN A 73 0.34 -3.61 11.79
N ILE A 74 -0.93 -3.91 11.55
CA ILE A 74 -1.86 -3.01 10.85
C ILE A 74 -1.98 -1.70 11.60
N ASP A 75 -2.20 -1.74 12.92
CA ASP A 75 -2.36 -0.57 13.76
C ASP A 75 -1.10 0.31 13.72
N SER A 76 0.07 -0.31 13.81
CA SER A 76 1.35 0.41 13.66
C SER A 76 1.49 1.09 12.30
N ILE A 77 1.06 0.45 11.21
CA ILE A 77 1.08 1.04 9.86
C ILE A 77 0.10 2.22 9.78
N LEU A 78 -1.08 2.10 10.38
CA LEU A 78 -2.11 3.14 10.39
C LEU A 78 -1.62 4.38 11.15
N ASP A 79 -1.04 4.21 12.33
CA ASP A 79 -0.52 5.29 13.16
C ASP A 79 0.63 6.01 12.44
N GLU A 80 1.60 5.27 11.92
CA GLU A 80 2.72 5.84 11.18
C GLU A 80 2.25 6.50 9.87
N ARG A 81 1.22 5.99 9.20
CA ARG A 81 0.64 6.64 8.02
C ARG A 81 0.05 8.00 8.37
N HIS A 82 -0.73 8.10 9.45
CA HIS A 82 -1.31 9.35 9.90
C HIS A 82 -0.22 10.37 10.27
N ARG A 83 0.79 9.91 11.02
CA ARG A 83 1.92 10.74 11.42
C ARG A 83 2.71 11.23 10.19
N LEU A 84 3.08 10.32 9.29
CA LEU A 84 3.86 10.64 8.09
C LEU A 84 3.11 11.60 7.17
N LEU A 85 1.81 11.41 6.98
CA LEU A 85 0.97 12.32 6.20
C LEU A 85 0.98 13.73 6.80
N GLY A 86 0.77 13.84 8.11
CA GLY A 86 0.79 15.13 8.82
C GLY A 86 2.15 15.83 8.73
N GLU A 87 3.26 15.09 8.82
CA GLU A 87 4.60 15.68 8.67
C GLU A 87 4.89 16.11 7.22
N LEU A 88 4.45 15.37 6.23
CA LEU A 88 4.58 15.76 4.82
C LEU A 88 3.79 17.04 4.51
N GLN A 89 2.60 17.21 5.08
CA GLN A 89 1.76 18.40 4.90
C GLN A 89 2.38 19.68 5.50
N LYS A 90 3.31 19.55 6.45
CA LYS A 90 4.04 20.70 7.01
C LYS A 90 5.19 21.20 6.12
N ILE A 91 5.57 20.42 5.10
CA ILE A 91 6.65 20.80 4.17
C ILE A 91 6.06 21.66 3.05
N GLU A 92 6.41 22.94 3.02
CA GLU A 92 5.83 23.94 2.10
C GLU A 92 5.97 23.55 0.60
N SER A 93 7.05 22.85 0.25
CA SER A 93 7.31 22.40 -1.13
C SER A 93 6.61 21.10 -1.52
N VAL A 94 5.77 20.54 -0.64
CA VAL A 94 5.12 19.24 -0.80
C VAL A 94 3.60 19.38 -0.69
N ILE A 95 2.90 18.70 -1.58
CA ILE A 95 1.45 18.47 -1.49
C ILE A 95 1.26 16.98 -1.28
N ALA A 96 0.95 16.56 -0.06
CA ALA A 96 0.67 15.17 0.27
C ALA A 96 -0.83 14.87 0.14
N PHE A 97 -1.15 13.76 -0.52
CA PHE A 97 -2.53 13.34 -0.74
C PHE A 97 -2.98 12.36 0.35
N PRO A 98 -4.25 12.43 0.78
CA PRO A 98 -4.82 11.43 1.70
C PRO A 98 -4.66 10.01 1.14
N SER A 99 -4.45 9.04 2.04
CA SER A 99 -4.26 7.64 1.65
C SER A 99 -4.92 6.69 2.64
N ASP A 100 -5.58 5.67 2.12
CA ASP A 100 -6.09 4.51 2.88
C ASP A 100 -5.21 3.27 2.69
N SER A 101 -4.06 3.42 2.01
CA SER A 101 -3.11 2.35 1.74
C SER A 101 -1.89 2.42 2.68
N ASN A 102 -0.97 1.49 2.55
CA ASN A 102 0.34 1.48 3.23
C ASN A 102 1.40 2.33 2.51
N PHE A 103 0.99 3.30 1.72
CA PHE A 103 1.88 4.27 1.08
C PHE A 103 1.17 5.63 0.95
N ILE A 104 1.97 6.69 0.76
CA ILE A 104 1.48 8.05 0.55
C ILE A 104 1.99 8.55 -0.79
N LEU A 105 1.07 9.08 -1.61
CA LEU A 105 1.39 9.85 -2.80
C LEU A 105 1.63 11.30 -2.39
N PHE A 106 2.67 11.91 -2.92
CA PHE A 106 2.91 13.33 -2.72
C PHE A 106 3.49 13.96 -4.00
N LYS A 107 3.14 15.21 -4.23
CA LYS A 107 3.65 16.04 -5.32
C LYS A 107 4.63 17.04 -4.77
N THR A 108 5.67 17.37 -5.53
CA THR A 108 6.72 18.30 -5.15
C THR A 108 6.74 19.52 -6.07
N LYS A 109 7.13 20.70 -5.53
CA LYS A 109 7.36 21.90 -6.34
C LYS A 109 8.61 21.75 -7.21
N GLN A 110 9.66 21.13 -6.66
CA GLN A 110 10.89 20.81 -7.41
C GLN A 110 10.69 19.57 -8.30
N PRO A 111 11.57 19.35 -9.30
CA PRO A 111 11.50 18.17 -10.13
C PRO A 111 11.62 16.87 -9.33
N ALA A 112 10.60 16.02 -9.41
CA ALA A 112 10.55 14.75 -8.67
C ALA A 112 11.73 13.82 -8.98
N GLY A 113 12.27 13.89 -10.21
CA GLY A 113 13.48 13.14 -10.59
C GLY A 113 14.71 13.54 -9.79
N SER A 114 14.90 14.83 -9.49
CA SER A 114 16.03 15.33 -8.69
C SER A 114 15.90 14.90 -7.23
N ILE A 115 14.69 14.98 -6.66
CA ILE A 115 14.41 14.51 -5.29
C ILE A 115 14.60 13.00 -5.21
N PHE A 116 14.10 12.24 -6.18
CA PHE A 116 14.29 10.80 -6.26
C PHE A 116 15.77 10.42 -6.25
N ALA A 117 16.58 11.05 -7.11
CA ALA A 117 18.02 10.79 -7.20
C ALA A 117 18.74 11.16 -5.89
N PHE A 118 18.40 12.27 -5.29
CA PHE A 118 18.95 12.68 -4.00
C PHE A 118 18.61 11.70 -2.88
N LEU A 119 17.35 11.28 -2.76
CA LEU A 119 16.92 10.31 -1.75
C LEU A 119 17.61 8.97 -1.97
N ALA A 120 17.69 8.48 -3.21
CA ALA A 120 18.37 7.24 -3.56
C ALA A 120 19.85 7.27 -3.18
N LYS A 121 20.57 8.39 -3.45
CA LYS A 121 21.96 8.59 -3.04
C LYS A 121 22.15 8.54 -1.52
N ASN A 122 21.10 8.90 -0.75
CA ASN A 122 21.09 8.83 0.71
C ASN A 122 20.52 7.50 1.25
N GLY A 123 20.38 6.47 0.39
CA GLY A 123 19.90 5.14 0.77
C GLY A 123 18.41 5.06 1.07
N ILE A 124 17.61 5.98 0.50
CA ILE A 124 16.15 6.01 0.65
C ILE A 124 15.52 5.83 -0.72
N LEU A 125 14.79 4.71 -0.89
CA LEU A 125 14.11 4.41 -2.14
C LEU A 125 12.62 4.76 -2.04
N VAL A 126 12.20 5.65 -2.93
CA VAL A 126 10.79 6.00 -3.15
C VAL A 126 10.38 5.61 -4.58
N ARG A 127 9.11 5.64 -4.91
CA ARG A 127 8.65 5.41 -6.28
C ARG A 127 8.49 6.73 -7.02
N ASN A 128 9.23 6.94 -8.10
CA ASN A 128 8.98 8.05 -9.01
C ASN A 128 7.82 7.68 -9.97
N LEU A 129 6.79 8.50 -10.01
CA LEU A 129 5.59 8.32 -10.82
C LEU A 129 5.45 9.37 -11.91
N SER A 130 6.45 10.23 -12.09
CA SER A 130 6.41 11.36 -13.05
C SER A 130 6.27 10.95 -14.50
N SER A 131 6.56 9.69 -14.85
CA SER A 131 6.34 9.16 -16.21
C SER A 131 4.86 8.95 -16.55
N HIS A 132 3.98 8.94 -15.54
CA HIS A 132 2.54 8.80 -15.76
C HIS A 132 1.94 10.19 -16.09
N PRO A 133 1.16 10.35 -17.15
CA PRO A 133 0.69 11.66 -17.63
C PRO A 133 -0.05 12.50 -16.59
N LYS A 134 -0.77 11.86 -15.66
CA LYS A 134 -1.55 12.53 -14.60
C LYS A 134 -0.78 12.73 -13.30
N LEU A 135 0.45 12.21 -13.18
CA LEU A 135 1.24 12.20 -11.93
C LEU A 135 2.56 12.97 -12.09
N ASN A 136 2.55 14.03 -12.89
CA ASN A 136 3.73 14.87 -13.05
C ASN A 136 4.21 15.42 -11.70
N ASN A 137 5.52 15.32 -11.45
CA ASN A 137 6.18 15.67 -10.19
C ASN A 137 5.66 14.93 -8.96
N CYS A 138 5.09 13.72 -9.15
CA CYS A 138 4.61 12.91 -8.05
C CYS A 138 5.61 11.80 -7.69
N LEU A 139 5.81 11.63 -6.39
CA LEU A 139 6.54 10.55 -5.77
C LEU A 139 5.59 9.77 -4.84
N ARG A 140 5.90 8.51 -4.60
CA ARG A 140 5.19 7.66 -3.65
C ARG A 140 6.15 7.06 -2.65
N VAL A 141 5.90 7.27 -1.37
CA VAL A 141 6.65 6.66 -0.27
C VAL A 141 5.81 5.56 0.37
N THR A 142 6.42 4.42 0.67
CA THR A 142 5.80 3.37 1.50
C THR A 142 5.90 3.77 2.96
N VAL A 143 4.86 3.53 3.73
CA VAL A 143 4.88 3.71 5.18
C VAL A 143 5.76 2.62 5.78
N GLY A 144 6.88 3.03 6.32
CA GLY A 144 7.84 2.17 7.02
C GLY A 144 7.70 2.25 8.53
N THR A 145 8.71 1.76 9.24
CA THR A 145 8.85 1.96 10.68
C THR A 145 9.03 3.45 11.01
N LYS A 146 8.84 3.81 12.27
CA LYS A 146 9.04 5.19 12.73
C LYS A 146 10.43 5.72 12.34
N SER A 147 11.48 4.94 12.55
CA SER A 147 12.86 5.35 12.24
C SER A 147 13.11 5.54 10.74
N GLU A 148 12.53 4.68 9.90
CA GLU A 148 12.63 4.81 8.44
C GLU A 148 11.89 6.05 7.95
N ASN A 149 10.69 6.30 8.47
CA ASN A 149 9.91 7.49 8.13
C ASN A 149 10.59 8.77 8.60
N ASP A 150 11.18 8.79 9.80
CA ASP A 150 11.92 9.94 10.32
C ASP A 150 13.17 10.24 9.46
N ARG A 151 13.90 9.20 9.05
CA ARG A 151 15.03 9.33 8.13
C ARG A 151 14.60 9.88 6.77
N PHE A 152 13.50 9.38 6.22
CA PHE A 152 12.94 9.89 4.97
C PHE A 152 12.56 11.37 5.09
N LEU A 153 11.81 11.76 6.12
CA LEU A 153 11.38 13.14 6.36
C LEU A 153 12.57 14.09 6.53
N SER A 154 13.58 13.67 7.30
CA SER A 154 14.82 14.45 7.48
C SER A 154 15.48 14.71 6.11
N LYS A 155 15.70 13.65 5.32
CA LYS A 155 16.36 13.80 4.02
C LYS A 155 15.53 14.58 3.01
N LEU A 156 14.21 14.44 3.05
CA LEU A 156 13.34 15.24 2.19
C LEU A 156 13.41 16.74 2.52
N LYS A 157 13.50 17.09 3.82
CA LYS A 157 13.68 18.47 4.29
C LYS A 157 15.08 19.03 3.97
N ASP A 158 16.10 18.18 3.94
CA ASP A 158 17.49 18.56 3.60
C ASP A 158 17.67 18.88 2.09
N PHE A 159 16.74 18.43 1.23
CA PHE A 159 16.84 18.68 -0.21
C PHE A 159 16.70 20.19 -0.49
N LYS A 160 17.81 20.80 -0.89
CA LYS A 160 17.87 22.17 -1.39
C LYS A 160 18.04 22.11 -2.91
N SER A 161 17.21 22.83 -3.62
CA SER A 161 17.32 23.01 -5.10
C SER A 161 18.56 23.80 -5.50
#